data_b4f908654d24fd47e50270a207c83bc1
#
_entry.id   b4f908654d24fd47e50270a207c83bc1
#
_cell.length_a   1.000
_cell.length_b   1.000
_cell.length_c   1.000
_cell.angle_alpha   90.00
_cell.angle_beta   90.00
_cell.angle_gamma   90.00
#
_symmetry.space_group_name_H-M   'P 1'
#
loop_
_entity.id
_entity.type
_entity.pdbx_description
1 polymer ?
#
loop_
_entity_poly.entity_id
_entity_poly.type
_entity_poly.pdbx_seq_one_letter_code
_entity_poly.pdbx_strand_id
1 'polypeptide(L)' 'LRDQAEQALADYFATLNGHRPARLYDLVLREVEEPLFRVVLDYAEGNQSRAAGILGITRGTLRKKLRQFGLSA' A
#
# COMPACT_ATOMS: atom_id res chain seq x y z
N LEU A 1 -12.67 -2.66 -5.55
CA LEU A 1 -11.59 -2.61 -4.55
C LEU A 1 -12.07 -2.91 -3.14
N ARG A 2 -13.18 -2.29 -2.76
CA ARG A 2 -13.69 -2.48 -1.40
C ARG A 2 -14.06 -3.93 -1.11
N ASP A 3 -14.77 -4.56 -2.05
CA ASP A 3 -15.22 -5.94 -1.88
C ASP A 3 -14.04 -6.91 -1.84
N GLN A 4 -13.03 -6.68 -2.67
CA GLN A 4 -11.83 -7.51 -2.67
C GLN A 4 -11.04 -7.36 -1.37
N ALA A 5 -10.96 -6.13 -0.86
CA ALA A 5 -10.28 -5.89 0.41
C ALA A 5 -11.02 -6.57 1.57
N GLU A 6 -12.35 -6.47 1.57
CA GLU A 6 -13.17 -7.11 2.59
C GLU A 6 -13.00 -8.62 2.57
N GLN A 7 -13.01 -9.22 1.39
CA GLN A 7 -12.82 -10.65 1.24
C GLN A 7 -11.43 -11.08 1.69
N ALA A 8 -10.41 -10.33 1.30
CA ALA A 8 -9.03 -10.64 1.69
C ALA A 8 -8.86 -10.60 3.20
N LEU A 9 -9.49 -9.61 3.86
CA LEU A 9 -9.41 -9.50 5.31
C LEU A 9 -10.16 -10.64 5.99
N ALA A 10 -11.33 -11.01 5.48
CA ALA A 10 -12.10 -12.13 6.02
C ALA A 10 -11.28 -13.43 5.92
N ASP A 11 -10.63 -13.65 4.78
CA ASP A 11 -9.80 -14.83 4.57
C ASP A 11 -8.61 -14.85 5.54
N TYR A 12 -8.01 -13.68 5.76
CA TYR A 12 -6.89 -13.56 6.68
C TYR A 12 -7.32 -13.98 8.10
N PHE A 13 -8.45 -13.47 8.58
CA PHE A 13 -8.93 -13.82 9.91
C PHE A 13 -9.28 -15.30 10.01
N ALA A 14 -9.79 -15.88 8.94
CA ALA A 14 -10.14 -17.31 8.93
C ALA A 14 -8.88 -18.19 9.08
N THR A 15 -7.73 -17.74 8.57
CA THR A 15 -6.50 -18.51 8.64
C THR A 15 -5.74 -18.38 9.95
N LEU A 16 -6.16 -17.47 10.83
CA LEU A 16 -5.48 -17.25 12.09
C LEU A 16 -5.71 -18.37 13.12
N ASN A 17 -6.73 -19.18 12.93
CA ASN A 17 -7.04 -20.32 13.81
C ASN A 17 -7.11 -19.91 15.29
N GLY A 18 -7.75 -18.78 15.57
CA GLY A 18 -7.88 -18.29 16.93
C GLY A 18 -6.70 -17.52 17.47
N HIS A 19 -5.63 -17.41 16.71
CA HIS A 19 -4.51 -16.57 17.11
C HIS A 19 -4.89 -15.09 16.97
N ARG A 20 -4.45 -14.28 17.93
CA ARG A 20 -4.74 -12.85 17.89
C ARG A 20 -3.82 -12.17 16.88
N PRO A 21 -4.39 -11.39 15.96
CA PRO A 21 -3.53 -10.59 15.08
C PRO A 21 -2.88 -9.46 15.91
N ALA A 22 -1.64 -9.16 15.59
CA ALA A 22 -0.92 -8.08 16.24
C ALA A 22 -0.59 -7.03 15.18
N ARG A 23 -0.81 -5.75 15.51
CA ARG A 23 -0.50 -4.64 14.62
C ARG A 23 -1.14 -4.78 13.25
N LEU A 24 -2.39 -5.18 13.24
CA LEU A 24 -3.13 -5.43 12.01
C LEU A 24 -3.22 -4.17 11.13
N TYR A 25 -3.41 -3.02 11.74
CA TYR A 25 -3.50 -1.77 10.99
C TYR A 25 -2.23 -1.53 10.15
N ASP A 26 -1.07 -1.68 10.78
CA ASP A 26 0.22 -1.51 10.09
C ASP A 26 0.40 -2.54 8.99
N LEU A 27 0.00 -3.78 9.25
CA LEU A 27 0.11 -4.85 8.27
C LEU A 27 -0.74 -4.55 7.04
N VAL A 28 -2.01 -4.18 7.25
CA VAL A 28 -2.93 -3.88 6.15
C VAL A 28 -2.45 -2.68 5.34
N LEU A 29 -2.01 -1.62 6.03
CA LEU A 29 -1.50 -0.44 5.33
C LEU A 29 -0.32 -0.79 4.45
N ARG A 30 0.62 -1.58 4.95
CA ARG A 30 1.80 -1.97 4.17
C ARG A 30 1.40 -2.80 2.96
N GLU A 31 0.50 -3.76 3.16
CA GLU A 31 0.10 -4.68 2.10
C GLU A 31 -0.70 -3.98 1.00
N VAL A 32 -1.35 -2.87 1.32
CA VAL A 32 -2.11 -2.09 0.35
C VAL A 32 -1.24 -0.98 -0.25
N GLU A 33 -0.45 -0.30 0.57
CA GLU A 33 0.35 0.83 0.10
C GLU A 33 1.44 0.42 -0.87
N GLU A 34 2.12 -0.69 -0.60
CA GLU A 34 3.21 -1.10 -1.48
C GLU A 34 2.75 -1.31 -2.92
N PRO A 35 1.73 -2.14 -3.18
CA PRO A 35 1.24 -2.30 -4.55
C PRO A 35 0.62 -1.02 -5.10
N LEU A 36 -0.03 -0.22 -4.25
CA LEU A 36 -0.60 1.05 -4.69
C LEU A 36 0.47 1.97 -5.25
N PHE A 37 1.54 2.18 -4.50
CA PHE A 37 2.61 3.06 -4.96
C PHE A 37 3.34 2.50 -6.17
N ARG A 38 3.54 1.18 -6.22
CA ARG A 38 4.18 0.54 -7.35
C ARG A 38 3.39 0.75 -8.63
N VAL A 39 2.08 0.49 -8.58
CA VAL A 39 1.21 0.62 -9.75
C VAL A 39 1.11 2.07 -10.20
N VAL A 40 0.94 3.00 -9.25
CA VAL A 40 0.82 4.42 -9.60
C VAL A 40 2.12 4.96 -10.18
N LEU A 41 3.26 4.58 -9.61
CA LEU A 41 4.55 5.04 -10.10
C LEU A 41 4.79 4.52 -11.52
N ASP A 42 4.43 3.27 -11.77
CA ASP A 42 4.53 2.66 -13.09
C ASP A 42 3.62 3.38 -14.08
N TYR A 43 2.38 3.66 -13.70
CA TYR A 43 1.44 4.40 -14.52
C TYR A 43 1.97 5.79 -14.86
N ALA A 44 2.65 6.43 -13.90
CA ALA A 44 3.25 7.75 -14.10
C ALA A 44 4.61 7.69 -14.80
N GLU A 45 5.01 6.51 -15.25
CA GLU A 45 6.27 6.29 -15.97
C GLU A 45 7.49 6.77 -15.17
N GLY A 46 7.46 6.53 -13.86
CA GLY A 46 8.55 6.91 -12.98
C GLY A 46 8.57 8.37 -12.57
N ASN A 47 7.63 9.17 -13.04
CA ASN A 47 7.55 10.58 -12.70
C ASN A 47 6.93 10.75 -11.32
N GLN A 48 7.77 11.04 -10.32
CA GLN A 48 7.31 11.13 -8.93
C GLN A 48 6.36 12.29 -8.68
N SER A 49 6.56 13.42 -9.35
CA SER A 49 5.66 14.55 -9.20
C SER A 49 4.27 14.21 -9.71
N ARG A 50 4.20 13.54 -10.85
CA ARG A 50 2.94 13.11 -11.43
C ARG A 50 2.26 12.07 -10.55
N ALA A 51 3.04 11.11 -10.06
CA ALA A 51 2.51 10.07 -9.17
C ALA A 51 1.93 10.66 -7.90
N ALA A 52 2.63 11.63 -7.28
CA ALA A 52 2.15 12.29 -6.08
C ALA A 52 0.83 13.02 -6.35
N GLY A 53 0.72 13.67 -7.52
CA GLY A 53 -0.52 14.33 -7.91
C GLY A 53 -1.68 13.36 -8.06
N ILE A 54 -1.44 12.21 -8.67
CA ILE A 54 -2.45 11.17 -8.83
C ILE A 54 -2.92 10.67 -7.47
N LEU A 55 -1.98 10.45 -6.56
CA LEU A 55 -2.28 9.95 -5.21
C LEU A 55 -2.89 11.01 -4.29
N GLY A 56 -2.72 12.30 -4.64
CA GLY A 56 -3.22 13.37 -3.77
C GLY A 56 -2.36 13.60 -2.54
N ILE A 57 -1.07 13.29 -2.62
CA ILE A 57 -0.12 13.50 -1.54
C ILE A 57 1.03 14.37 -2.02
N THR A 58 1.83 14.87 -1.08
CA THR A 58 2.99 15.68 -1.46
C THR A 58 4.09 14.77 -2.03
N ARG A 59 4.95 15.37 -2.85
CA ARG A 59 6.10 14.65 -3.41
C ARG A 59 7.02 14.14 -2.30
N GLY A 60 7.21 14.94 -1.24
CA GLY A 60 8.03 14.52 -0.12
C GLY A 60 7.50 13.28 0.58
N THR A 61 6.19 13.24 0.80
CA THR A 61 5.54 12.07 1.39
C THR A 61 5.71 10.85 0.49
N LEU A 62 5.52 11.04 -0.82
CA LEU A 62 5.69 9.95 -1.78
C LEU A 62 7.11 9.39 -1.73
N ARG A 63 8.12 10.26 -1.74
CA ARG A 63 9.53 9.83 -1.72
C ARG A 63 9.85 9.05 -0.46
N LYS A 64 9.30 9.49 0.68
CA LYS A 64 9.49 8.79 1.94
C LYS A 64 8.89 7.39 1.89
N LYS A 65 7.68 7.27 1.33
CA LYS A 65 7.00 5.98 1.20
C LYS A 65 7.73 5.05 0.23
N LEU A 66 8.17 5.58 -0.90
CA LEU A 66 8.91 4.78 -1.87
C LEU A 66 10.20 4.21 -1.26
N ARG A 67 10.89 5.02 -0.46
CA ARG A 67 12.10 4.57 0.24
C ARG A 67 11.75 3.48 1.24
N GLN A 68 10.67 3.67 1.97
CA GLN A 68 10.22 2.70 2.98
C GLN A 68 9.94 1.33 2.37
N PHE A 69 9.39 1.30 1.16
CA PHE A 69 9.03 0.05 0.48
C PHE A 69 10.10 -0.44 -0.49
N GLY A 70 11.25 0.25 -0.56
CA GLY A 70 12.33 -0.13 -1.48
C GLY A 70 11.99 0.07 -2.94
N LEU A 71 11.09 1.00 -3.23
CA LEU A 71 10.65 1.29 -4.60
C LEU A 71 11.33 2.52 -5.19
N SER A 72 12.13 3.22 -4.43
CA SER A 72 12.87 4.39 -4.94
C SER A 72 14.02 3.93 -5.81
N ALA A 73 14.22 4.63 -6.91
CA ALA A 73 15.32 4.35 -7.81
C ALA A 73 16.63 4.87 -7.23
#